data_3f4b37c208c1b6fdda422a3b181822a2
#
_entry.id   3f4b37c208c1b6fdda422a3b181822a2
#
_cell.length_a   1.000
_cell.length_b   1.000
_cell.length_c   1.000
_cell.angle_alpha   90.00
_cell.angle_beta   90.00
_cell.angle_gamma   90.00
#
_symmetry.space_group_name_H-M   'P 1'
#
loop_
_entity.id
_entity.type
_entity.pdbx_description
1 polymer ?
#
loop_
_entity_poly.entity_id
_entity_poly.type
_entity_poly.pdbx_seq_one_letter_code
_entity_poly.pdbx_strand_id
1 'polypeptide(L)'
;GNLTPANIEKTGSVPRNSLLARHLREFPNPPNVDAGEGVPMMFAQMSQAKLYEPLYREQLETAVPVLVVTLLNEERPPLWVQVSDWIDRNGPITNSRLREISGLDTLAASKQLKQWVGQAVLVALPAPSRQQASYTKPELMGMVELTGSLSFDLDNEVQN
;
A
#
# COMPACT_ATOMS: atom_id res chain seq x y z
N GLY A 1 17.30 -7.68 5.37
CA GLY A 1 16.10 -8.26 4.78
C GLY A 1 15.24 -7.16 4.21
N ASN A 2 14.72 -7.35 3.03
CA ASN A 2 14.00 -6.29 2.29
C ASN A 2 12.51 -6.30 2.66
N LEU A 3 12.19 -6.03 3.93
CA LEU A 3 10.82 -5.76 4.36
C LEU A 3 10.44 -4.36 3.89
N THR A 4 9.34 -4.27 3.15
CA THR A 4 8.75 -3.03 2.65
C THR A 4 7.26 -3.01 2.96
N PRO A 5 6.60 -1.84 2.99
CA PRO A 5 5.14 -1.77 3.11
C PRO A 5 4.39 -2.66 2.10
N ALA A 6 4.92 -2.78 0.88
CA ALA A 6 4.30 -3.57 -0.19
C ALA A 6 4.42 -5.09 -0.03
N ASN A 7 5.37 -5.60 0.76
CA ASN A 7 5.59 -7.03 0.92
C ASN A 7 5.37 -7.55 2.35
N ILE A 8 5.07 -6.67 3.30
CA ILE A 8 4.99 -6.99 4.74
C ILE A 8 3.92 -8.05 5.06
N GLU A 9 2.84 -8.08 4.31
CA GLU A 9 1.78 -9.08 4.46
C GLU A 9 2.27 -10.51 4.15
N LYS A 10 3.09 -10.64 3.11
CA LYS A 10 3.52 -11.92 2.55
C LYS A 10 4.88 -12.37 3.06
N THR A 11 5.63 -11.48 3.67
CA THR A 11 6.96 -11.77 4.20
C THR A 11 6.83 -12.20 5.65
N GLY A 12 7.26 -13.42 5.95
CA GLY A 12 7.29 -13.92 7.33
C GLY A 12 8.26 -13.13 8.22
N SER A 13 8.43 -13.59 9.45
CA SER A 13 9.35 -12.98 10.42
C SER A 13 10.77 -12.90 9.85
N VAL A 14 11.34 -11.70 9.82
CA VAL A 14 12.72 -11.42 9.42
C VAL A 14 13.46 -10.82 10.61
N PRO A 15 13.92 -11.65 11.56
CA PRO A 15 14.58 -11.14 12.76
C PRO A 15 15.91 -10.48 12.39
N ARG A 16 16.17 -9.31 12.98
CA ARG A 16 17.43 -8.57 12.81
C ARG A 16 18.64 -9.40 13.29
N ASN A 17 18.45 -10.20 14.32
CA ASN A 17 19.43 -11.17 14.82
C ASN A 17 18.77 -12.56 14.89
N SER A 18 19.03 -13.38 13.87
CA SER A 18 18.45 -14.72 13.75
C SER A 18 18.94 -15.69 14.81
N LEU A 19 20.19 -15.55 15.28
CA LEU A 19 20.76 -16.34 16.35
C LEU A 19 20.05 -16.06 17.68
N LEU A 20 19.90 -14.80 18.05
CA LEU A 20 19.18 -14.39 19.25
C LEU A 20 17.72 -14.85 19.24
N ALA A 21 17.03 -14.65 18.12
CA ALA A 21 15.65 -15.09 17.95
C ALA A 21 15.50 -16.62 18.07
N ARG A 22 16.47 -17.37 17.54
CA ARG A 22 16.51 -18.83 17.67
C ARG A 22 16.70 -19.25 19.11
N HIS A 23 17.70 -18.72 19.83
CA HIS A 23 17.96 -19.07 21.23
C HIS A 23 16.81 -18.70 22.16
N LEU A 24 16.12 -17.57 21.91
CA LEU A 24 14.94 -17.17 22.69
C LEU A 24 13.80 -18.19 22.61
N ARG A 25 13.71 -18.96 21.51
CA ARG A 25 12.71 -20.03 21.34
C ARG A 25 13.06 -21.33 22.08
N GLU A 26 14.31 -21.53 22.46
CA GLU A 26 14.78 -22.73 23.15
C GLU A 26 14.44 -22.74 24.65
N PHE A 27 13.93 -21.63 25.20
CA PHE A 27 13.50 -21.56 26.59
C PHE A 27 12.18 -22.35 26.79
N PRO A 28 11.97 -22.97 27.96
CA PRO A 28 10.73 -23.70 28.27
C PRO A 28 9.46 -22.81 28.18
N ASN A 29 9.59 -21.53 28.50
CA ASN A 29 8.55 -20.50 28.31
C ASN A 29 9.18 -19.36 27.51
N PRO A 30 9.23 -19.46 26.19
CA PRO A 30 9.90 -18.46 25.38
C PRO A 30 9.22 -17.10 25.52
N PRO A 31 9.99 -16.02 25.78
CA PRO A 31 9.45 -14.68 25.90
C PRO A 31 8.88 -14.16 24.57
N ASN A 32 9.22 -14.81 23.48
CA ASN A 32 8.71 -14.49 22.16
C ASN A 32 8.51 -15.79 21.37
N VAL A 33 7.26 -16.14 21.11
CA VAL A 33 6.84 -17.29 20.29
C VAL A 33 6.73 -16.87 18.82
N ASP A 34 7.21 -15.67 18.48
CA ASP A 34 7.02 -15.03 17.20
C ASP A 34 7.30 -15.96 16.02
N ALA A 35 6.22 -16.36 15.37
CA ALA A 35 6.21 -17.05 14.09
C ALA A 35 6.02 -16.10 12.91
N GLY A 36 5.98 -14.77 13.15
CA GLY A 36 5.70 -13.79 12.12
C GLY A 36 4.23 -13.73 11.71
N GLU A 37 3.33 -14.20 12.56
CA GLU A 37 1.90 -14.35 12.24
C GLU A 37 1.08 -13.07 12.51
N GLY A 38 1.63 -12.11 13.25
CA GLY A 38 0.87 -10.91 13.67
C GLY A 38 0.35 -10.08 12.50
N VAL A 39 1.18 -9.83 11.50
CA VAL A 39 0.78 -9.05 10.32
C VAL A 39 -0.23 -9.83 9.45
N PRO A 40 0.03 -11.08 9.02
CA PRO A 40 -0.97 -11.87 8.29
C PRO A 40 -2.29 -12.01 9.03
N MET A 41 -2.26 -12.19 10.35
CA MET A 41 -3.47 -12.27 11.18
C MET A 41 -4.26 -10.95 11.15
N MET A 42 -3.59 -9.79 11.19
CA MET A 42 -4.23 -8.48 11.11
C MET A 42 -4.98 -8.31 9.78
N PHE A 43 -4.35 -8.66 8.65
CA PHE A 43 -5.00 -8.67 7.34
C PHE A 43 -6.20 -9.62 7.31
N ALA A 44 -6.05 -10.84 7.82
CA ALA A 44 -7.12 -11.82 7.85
C ALA A 44 -8.33 -11.34 8.67
N GLN A 45 -8.10 -10.80 9.87
CA GLN A 45 -9.17 -10.28 10.75
C GLN A 45 -9.90 -9.09 10.12
N MET A 46 -9.19 -8.14 9.56
CA MET A 46 -9.81 -7.00 8.90
C MET A 46 -10.59 -7.43 7.65
N SER A 47 -10.06 -8.38 6.88
CA SER A 47 -10.76 -8.95 5.74
C SER A 47 -12.04 -9.68 6.14
N GLN A 48 -11.99 -10.49 7.21
CA GLN A 48 -13.16 -11.19 7.74
C GLN A 48 -14.23 -10.21 8.23
N ALA A 49 -13.83 -9.11 8.85
CA ALA A 49 -14.72 -8.03 9.28
C ALA A 49 -15.17 -7.12 8.13
N LYS A 50 -14.78 -7.38 6.88
CA LYS A 50 -15.06 -6.56 5.69
C LYS A 50 -14.55 -5.12 5.82
N LEU A 51 -13.53 -4.89 6.64
CA LEU A 51 -12.89 -3.59 6.78
C LEU A 51 -11.83 -3.38 5.69
N TYR A 52 -11.37 -2.14 5.53
CA TYR A 52 -10.20 -1.86 4.70
C TYR A 52 -8.97 -2.58 5.28
N GLU A 53 -8.05 -2.99 4.42
CA GLU A 53 -6.81 -3.64 4.82
C GLU A 53 -5.92 -2.70 5.65
N PRO A 54 -5.03 -3.24 6.50
CA PRO A 54 -4.05 -2.42 7.21
C PRO A 54 -3.19 -1.63 6.22
N LEU A 55 -3.06 -0.33 6.44
CA LEU A 55 -2.24 0.56 5.62
C LEU A 55 -0.88 0.75 6.29
N TYR A 56 0.18 0.47 5.56
CA TYR A 56 1.55 0.65 6.00
C TYR A 56 2.22 1.78 5.23
N ARG A 57 2.81 2.72 5.94
CA ARG A 57 3.53 3.85 5.35
C ARG A 57 4.84 4.09 6.09
N GLU A 58 5.92 4.22 5.35
CA GLU A 58 7.19 4.70 5.90
C GLU A 58 7.17 6.22 5.99
N GLN A 59 7.61 6.74 7.13
CA GLN A 59 7.81 8.16 7.35
C GLN A 59 9.31 8.40 7.54
N LEU A 60 9.95 8.84 6.45
CA LEU A 60 11.40 9.02 6.37
C LEU A 60 11.85 10.43 6.75
N GLU A 61 10.92 11.39 6.84
CA GLU A 61 11.18 12.80 7.12
C GLU A 61 11.50 13.08 8.60
N THR A 62 11.39 12.07 9.44
CA THR A 62 11.71 12.15 10.87
C THR A 62 13.18 11.78 11.13
N ALA A 63 13.75 12.27 12.25
CA ALA A 63 15.13 11.97 12.64
C ALA A 63 15.43 10.45 12.76
N VAL A 64 14.39 9.65 12.98
CA VAL A 64 14.44 8.19 12.97
C VAL A 64 13.33 7.72 12.04
N PRO A 65 13.62 6.84 11.06
CA PRO A 65 12.58 6.27 10.20
C PRO A 65 11.51 5.54 11.01
N VAL A 66 10.24 5.85 10.74
CA VAL A 66 9.09 5.29 11.46
C VAL A 66 8.19 4.58 10.46
N LEU A 67 7.72 3.37 10.82
CA LEU A 67 6.66 2.69 10.13
C LEU A 67 5.32 3.03 10.78
N VAL A 68 4.45 3.71 10.05
CA VAL A 68 3.10 4.04 10.48
C VAL A 68 2.14 2.97 9.98
N VAL A 69 1.38 2.38 10.90
CA VAL A 69 0.29 1.44 10.59
C VAL A 69 -1.04 2.11 10.89
N THR A 70 -1.91 2.17 9.90
CA THR A 70 -3.25 2.73 10.04
C THR A 70 -4.29 1.61 9.89
N LEU A 71 -5.16 1.46 10.87
CA LEU A 71 -6.28 0.54 10.86
C LEU A 71 -7.57 1.36 10.79
N LEU A 72 -8.29 1.26 9.66
CA LEU A 72 -9.56 1.95 9.48
C LEU A 72 -10.69 1.06 9.98
N ASN A 73 -11.48 1.55 10.95
CA ASN A 73 -12.71 0.87 11.41
C ASN A 73 -13.89 1.27 10.51
N GLU A 74 -13.74 1.04 9.21
CA GLU A 74 -14.75 1.35 8.20
C GLU A 74 -14.94 0.17 7.26
N GLU A 75 -16.19 -0.15 6.92
CA GLU A 75 -16.48 -1.20 5.94
C GLU A 75 -15.96 -0.79 4.54
N ARG A 76 -15.23 -1.70 3.92
CA ARG A 76 -14.82 -1.51 2.52
C ARG A 76 -16.01 -1.78 1.58
N PRO A 77 -16.39 -0.83 0.72
CA PRO A 77 -17.42 -1.07 -0.26
C PRO A 77 -16.96 -2.12 -1.30
N PRO A 78 -17.88 -2.90 -1.90
CA PRO A 78 -17.52 -3.90 -2.91
C PRO A 78 -16.72 -3.35 -4.09
N LEU A 79 -16.96 -2.09 -4.46
CA LEU A 79 -16.19 -1.38 -5.48
C LEU A 79 -14.70 -1.22 -5.12
N TRP A 80 -14.40 -1.03 -3.84
CA TRP A 80 -13.00 -0.91 -3.39
C TRP A 80 -12.20 -2.18 -3.72
N VAL A 81 -12.77 -3.35 -3.54
CA VAL A 81 -12.08 -4.62 -3.83
C VAL A 81 -11.65 -4.68 -5.29
N GLN A 82 -12.55 -4.27 -6.22
CA GLN A 82 -12.25 -4.25 -7.65
C GLN A 82 -11.16 -3.21 -7.99
N VAL A 83 -11.23 -2.04 -7.39
CA VAL A 83 -10.28 -0.95 -7.62
C VAL A 83 -8.90 -1.29 -7.04
N SER A 84 -8.87 -1.83 -5.83
CA SER A 84 -7.65 -2.29 -5.17
C SER A 84 -6.92 -3.35 -6.01
N ASP A 85 -7.64 -4.37 -6.45
CA ASP A 85 -7.14 -5.44 -7.29
C ASP A 85 -6.63 -4.94 -8.67
N TRP A 86 -7.33 -3.95 -9.22
CA TRP A 86 -6.91 -3.32 -10.46
C TRP A 86 -5.59 -2.53 -10.29
N ILE A 87 -5.46 -1.75 -9.21
CA ILE A 87 -4.23 -0.98 -8.90
C ILE A 87 -3.04 -1.93 -8.71
N ASP A 88 -3.22 -3.05 -8.02
CA ASP A 88 -2.15 -4.03 -7.78
C ASP A 88 -1.61 -4.65 -9.07
N ARG A 89 -2.47 -4.80 -10.06
CA ARG A 89 -2.09 -5.42 -11.36
C ARG A 89 -1.62 -4.43 -12.42
N ASN A 90 -2.13 -3.20 -12.40
CA ASN A 90 -1.97 -2.26 -13.51
C ASN A 90 -1.31 -0.94 -13.10
N GLY A 91 -1.12 -0.71 -11.79
CA GLY A 91 -0.59 0.56 -11.27
C GLY A 91 -1.66 1.63 -11.03
N PRO A 92 -1.28 2.91 -11.03
CA PRO A 92 -2.16 4.01 -10.63
C PRO A 92 -3.47 4.11 -11.40
N ILE A 93 -4.57 4.37 -10.70
CA ILE A 93 -5.90 4.50 -11.29
C ILE A 93 -6.25 5.96 -11.60
N THR A 94 -6.93 6.19 -12.71
CA THR A 94 -7.47 7.48 -13.11
C THR A 94 -8.99 7.54 -12.94
N ASN A 95 -9.58 8.75 -13.02
CA ASN A 95 -11.03 8.91 -13.01
C ASN A 95 -11.71 8.14 -14.15
N SER A 96 -11.12 8.18 -15.35
CA SER A 96 -11.65 7.45 -16.51
C SER A 96 -11.71 5.95 -16.24
N ARG A 97 -10.65 5.40 -15.69
CA ARG A 97 -10.60 3.96 -15.37
C ARG A 97 -11.55 3.56 -14.26
N LEU A 98 -11.69 4.40 -13.24
CA LEU A 98 -12.69 4.15 -12.20
C LEU A 98 -14.11 4.09 -12.76
N ARG A 99 -14.43 4.98 -13.71
CA ARG A 99 -15.74 4.96 -14.40
C ARG A 99 -15.99 3.67 -15.19
N GLU A 100 -14.98 3.19 -15.88
CA GLU A 100 -15.07 1.91 -16.62
C GLU A 100 -15.33 0.73 -15.69
N ILE A 101 -14.66 0.68 -14.53
CA ILE A 101 -14.83 -0.40 -13.55
C ILE A 101 -16.19 -0.31 -12.85
N SER A 102 -16.63 0.90 -12.52
CA SER A 102 -17.76 1.12 -11.61
C SER A 102 -19.07 1.46 -12.29
N GLY A 103 -19.02 1.89 -13.55
CA GLY A 103 -20.18 2.47 -14.25
C GLY A 103 -20.60 3.86 -13.73
N LEU A 104 -19.84 4.47 -12.82
CA LEU A 104 -20.12 5.80 -12.29
C LEU A 104 -19.93 6.89 -13.36
N ASP A 105 -20.66 8.00 -13.21
CA ASP A 105 -20.39 9.20 -13.98
C ASP A 105 -19.10 9.91 -13.52
N THR A 106 -18.67 10.92 -14.27
CA THR A 106 -17.41 11.65 -14.00
C THR A 106 -17.41 12.33 -12.63
N LEU A 107 -18.55 12.85 -12.19
CA LEU A 107 -18.67 13.59 -10.93
C LEU A 107 -18.66 12.62 -9.74
N ALA A 108 -19.42 11.54 -9.82
CA ALA A 108 -19.49 10.51 -8.79
C ALA A 108 -18.13 9.81 -8.63
N ALA A 109 -17.45 9.47 -9.73
CA ALA A 109 -16.10 8.90 -9.70
C ALA A 109 -15.09 9.86 -9.05
N SER A 110 -15.14 11.15 -9.38
CA SER A 110 -14.28 12.16 -8.74
C SER A 110 -14.54 12.29 -7.24
N LYS A 111 -15.80 12.24 -6.83
CA LYS A 111 -16.20 12.29 -5.42
C LYS A 111 -15.67 11.07 -4.67
N GLN A 112 -15.82 9.90 -5.27
CA GLN A 112 -15.33 8.63 -4.70
C GLN A 112 -13.81 8.63 -4.53
N LEU A 113 -13.04 9.06 -5.55
CA LEU A 113 -11.58 9.18 -5.46
C LEU A 113 -11.16 10.16 -4.35
N LYS A 114 -11.81 11.31 -4.25
CA LYS A 114 -11.55 12.28 -3.18
C LYS A 114 -11.87 11.73 -1.79
N GLN A 115 -12.93 10.96 -1.66
CA GLN A 115 -13.29 10.30 -0.41
C GLN A 115 -12.18 9.33 0.00
N TRP A 116 -11.71 8.46 -0.89
CA TRP A 116 -10.63 7.52 -0.60
C TRP A 116 -9.30 8.21 -0.29
N VAL A 117 -9.01 9.35 -0.92
CA VAL A 117 -7.86 10.17 -0.55
C VAL A 117 -8.03 10.77 0.85
N GLY A 118 -9.23 11.25 1.19
CA GLY A 118 -9.54 11.76 2.53
C GLY A 118 -9.44 10.69 3.63
N GLN A 119 -9.74 9.44 3.30
CA GLN A 119 -9.57 8.27 4.17
C GLN A 119 -8.13 7.73 4.19
N ALA A 120 -7.21 8.35 3.44
CA ALA A 120 -5.83 7.92 3.25
C ALA A 120 -5.67 6.50 2.65
N VAL A 121 -6.72 5.92 2.06
CA VAL A 121 -6.67 4.62 1.34
C VAL A 121 -6.04 4.78 -0.03
N LEU A 122 -6.14 5.98 -0.62
CA LEU A 122 -5.44 6.37 -1.84
C LEU A 122 -4.59 7.62 -1.61
N VAL A 123 -3.53 7.74 -2.39
CA VAL A 123 -2.70 8.94 -2.50
C VAL A 123 -2.79 9.46 -3.92
N ALA A 124 -2.97 10.78 -4.07
CA ALA A 124 -2.90 11.43 -5.37
C ALA A 124 -1.44 11.58 -5.80
N LEU A 125 -1.13 11.17 -7.03
CA LEU A 125 0.19 11.38 -7.61
C LEU A 125 0.31 12.78 -8.22
N PRO A 126 1.53 13.36 -8.25
CA PRO A 126 1.78 14.61 -8.94
C PRO A 126 1.34 14.51 -10.40
N ALA A 127 0.57 15.47 -10.87
CA ALA A 127 0.08 15.48 -12.25
C ALA A 127 0.07 16.92 -12.79
N PRO A 128 0.46 17.14 -14.06
CA PRO A 128 0.52 18.46 -14.68
C PRO A 128 -0.87 19.09 -14.88
N SER A 129 -1.93 18.27 -14.89
CA SER A 129 -3.31 18.75 -15.01
C SER A 129 -4.28 17.85 -14.24
N ARG A 130 -5.48 18.42 -13.92
CA ARG A 130 -6.56 17.66 -13.26
C ARG A 130 -7.06 16.47 -14.09
N GLN A 131 -6.95 16.54 -15.41
CA GLN A 131 -7.38 15.45 -16.31
C GLN A 131 -6.43 14.25 -16.26
N GLN A 132 -5.15 14.50 -15.95
CA GLN A 132 -4.10 13.48 -15.81
C GLN A 132 -3.92 13.00 -14.38
N ALA A 133 -4.76 13.49 -13.45
CA ALA A 133 -4.68 13.07 -12.05
C ALA A 133 -4.85 11.54 -11.93
N SER A 134 -3.90 10.92 -11.28
CA SER A 134 -3.88 9.50 -11.00
C SER A 134 -3.67 9.24 -9.51
N TYR A 135 -4.08 8.09 -9.06
CA TYR A 135 -4.14 7.74 -7.65
C TYR A 135 -3.59 6.34 -7.45
N THR A 136 -2.85 6.13 -6.38
CA THR A 136 -2.30 4.82 -6.03
C THR A 136 -2.49 4.53 -4.55
N LYS A 137 -2.24 3.31 -4.14
CA LYS A 137 -2.21 2.95 -2.73
C LYS A 137 -0.97 3.54 -2.06
N PRO A 138 -1.03 3.93 -0.77
CA PRO A 138 0.11 4.48 -0.05
C PRO A 138 1.35 3.58 -0.07
N GLU A 139 1.17 2.28 0.05
CA GLU A 139 2.23 1.27 0.05
C GLU A 139 2.96 1.11 -1.30
N LEU A 140 2.32 1.50 -2.40
CA LEU A 140 2.89 1.42 -3.75
C LEU A 140 3.54 2.74 -4.21
N MET A 141 3.48 3.80 -3.41
CA MET A 141 3.96 5.13 -3.78
C MET A 141 5.46 5.11 -4.15
N GLY A 142 6.30 4.44 -3.37
CA GLY A 142 7.74 4.33 -3.64
C GLY A 142 8.09 3.56 -4.92
N MET A 143 7.25 2.61 -5.34
CA MET A 143 7.44 1.90 -6.62
C MET A 143 7.12 2.77 -7.82
N VAL A 144 6.12 3.65 -7.70
CA VAL A 144 5.70 4.55 -8.79
C VAL A 144 6.76 5.63 -9.04
N GLU A 145 7.41 6.14 -8.00
CA GLU A 145 8.51 7.11 -8.12
C GLU A 145 9.72 6.51 -8.84
N LEU A 146 10.07 5.26 -8.53
CA LEU A 146 11.17 4.55 -9.19
C LEU A 146 10.91 4.30 -10.68
N THR A 147 9.70 3.93 -11.06
CA THR A 147 9.32 3.70 -12.48
C THR A 147 9.16 5.01 -13.24
N GLY A 148 8.70 6.07 -12.60
CA GLY A 148 8.58 7.41 -13.20
C GLY A 148 9.94 8.04 -13.53
N SER A 149 10.97 7.81 -12.70
CA SER A 149 12.33 8.31 -12.97
C SER A 149 13.04 7.55 -14.10
N LEU A 150 12.80 6.24 -14.23
CA LEU A 150 13.37 5.41 -15.30
C LEU A 150 12.81 5.76 -16.70
N SER A 151 11.56 6.21 -16.81
CA SER A 151 11.00 6.65 -18.10
C SER A 151 11.52 8.03 -18.52
N PHE A 152 11.94 8.88 -17.59
CA PHE A 152 12.50 10.20 -17.90
C PHE A 152 13.94 10.15 -18.42
N ASP A 153 14.71 9.14 -17.98
CA ASP A 153 16.11 8.97 -18.42
C ASP A 153 16.22 8.32 -19.82
N LEU A 154 15.24 7.49 -20.21
CA LEU A 154 15.22 6.85 -21.52
C LEU A 154 14.86 7.81 -22.67
N ASP A 155 14.06 8.83 -22.42
CA ASP A 155 13.68 9.81 -23.45
C ASP A 155 14.77 10.87 -23.70
N ASN A 156 15.77 11.00 -22.80
CA ASN A 156 16.89 11.93 -22.95
C ASN A 156 18.11 11.34 -23.67
N GLU A 157 18.22 10.02 -23.78
CA GLU A 157 19.35 9.37 -24.50
C GLU A 157 19.11 9.22 -26.01
N VAL A 158 17.90 9.48 -26.50
CA VAL A 158 17.56 9.34 -27.95
C VAL A 158 17.71 10.66 -28.73
N GLN A 159 18.11 11.77 -28.09
CA GLN A 159 18.28 13.07 -28.76
C GLN A 159 19.73 13.62 -28.75
N ASN A 160 20.74 12.78 -28.64
CA ASN A 160 22.12 13.19 -28.90
C ASN A 160 22.79 12.34 -29.96
#